data_c0732add2086d6b2f8f063cd04a15c4d
#
_entry.id   c0732add2086d6b2f8f063cd04a15c4d
#
_cell.length_a   1.000
_cell.length_b   1.000
_cell.length_c   1.000
_cell.angle_alpha   90.00
_cell.angle_beta   90.00
_cell.angle_gamma   90.00
#
_symmetry.space_group_name_H-M   'P 1'
#
loop_
_entity.id
_entity.type
_entity.pdbx_description
1 polymer ?
#
loop_
_entity_poly.entity_id
_entity_poly.type
_entity_poly.pdbx_seq_one_letter_code
_entity_poly.pdbx_strand_id
1 'polypeptide(L)'
;RGGRIMDTKALRQKILDLAIRGKLVPQDPSDEPASVLLERIREQKKQMVKEGKLKAKDIKNDTIIFVGEDNLHYEKFADGTVKCIEEEIPFEVPEGWEWTRLGNLSSLIQYGLSNSAEAQGTHRLLRITDIQDGKVNWKDVPFTTVENAENYLLRKDDIVFARTGATVGKSFLVTELPFESVYASYLIRIRLFDCISPSYLYQFFNSYCYWEQITDKSVGVGQPNCNGTSLKELFIPLPPLHEQKRIVPAANALLKYASVIESERASLQEIINLAKSKILDLAIRGKLVPPDPNDEPASVLLERIRAEKEELIRQGKIKRDKKESFIFRGDDNSYY
;
A
#
# COMPACT_ATOMS: atom_id res chain seq x y z
N ARG A 1 4.05 -32.51 -6.14
CA ARG A 1 4.72 -31.23 -6.46
C ARG A 1 3.71 -30.12 -6.16
N GLY A 2 3.78 -29.53 -4.95
CA GLY A 2 2.97 -28.38 -4.58
C GLY A 2 3.36 -27.19 -5.47
N GLY A 3 2.45 -26.75 -6.34
CA GLY A 3 2.64 -25.55 -7.14
C GLY A 3 2.91 -24.37 -6.20
N ARG A 4 4.04 -23.68 -6.39
CA ARG A 4 4.30 -22.41 -5.67
C ARG A 4 3.15 -21.47 -5.97
N ILE A 5 2.36 -21.19 -4.97
CA ILE A 5 1.28 -20.22 -5.06
C ILE A 5 1.91 -18.86 -5.38
N MET A 6 1.51 -18.25 -6.50
CA MET A 6 2.02 -16.94 -6.90
C MET A 6 1.70 -15.91 -5.79
N ASP A 7 2.73 -15.26 -5.27
CA ASP A 7 2.60 -14.17 -4.31
C ASP A 7 2.33 -12.86 -5.07
N THR A 8 1.07 -12.44 -5.08
CA THR A 8 0.63 -11.21 -5.78
C THR A 8 1.24 -9.95 -5.18
N LYS A 9 1.56 -9.96 -3.88
CA LYS A 9 2.26 -8.85 -3.23
C LYS A 9 3.70 -8.74 -3.73
N ALA A 10 4.42 -9.86 -3.79
CA ALA A 10 5.77 -9.89 -4.35
C ALA A 10 5.78 -9.51 -5.84
N LEU A 11 4.76 -9.95 -6.61
CA LEU A 11 4.61 -9.55 -8.01
C LEU A 11 4.43 -8.03 -8.16
N ARG A 12 3.57 -7.41 -7.35
CA ARG A 12 3.37 -5.94 -7.35
C ARG A 12 4.68 -5.20 -7.05
N GLN A 13 5.41 -5.64 -6.02
CA GLN A 13 6.70 -5.04 -5.68
C GLN A 13 7.72 -5.21 -6.81
N LYS A 14 7.75 -6.36 -7.49
CA LYS A 14 8.64 -6.58 -8.63
C LYS A 14 8.32 -5.66 -9.82
N ILE A 15 7.03 -5.44 -10.11
CA ILE A 15 6.60 -4.50 -11.16
C ILE A 15 7.09 -3.08 -10.84
N LEU A 16 6.87 -2.62 -9.59
CA LEU A 16 7.30 -1.30 -9.16
C LEU A 16 8.83 -1.17 -9.16
N ASP A 17 9.56 -2.20 -8.72
CA ASP A 17 11.02 -2.23 -8.76
C ASP A 17 11.55 -2.11 -10.19
N LEU A 18 10.96 -2.83 -11.16
CA LEU A 18 11.31 -2.69 -12.57
C LEU A 18 11.02 -1.28 -13.10
N ALA A 19 9.90 -0.67 -12.67
CA ALA A 19 9.52 0.68 -13.07
C ALA A 19 10.53 1.74 -12.60
N ILE A 20 10.92 1.70 -11.32
CA ILE A 20 11.81 2.71 -10.74
C ILE A 20 13.29 2.50 -11.07
N ARG A 21 13.67 1.34 -11.61
CA ARG A 21 15.02 1.01 -12.07
C ARG A 21 15.20 1.16 -13.59
N GLY A 22 14.20 1.70 -14.30
CA GLY A 22 14.23 1.87 -15.75
C GLY A 22 14.28 0.54 -16.53
N LYS A 23 13.73 -0.55 -15.97
CA LYS A 23 13.73 -1.90 -16.58
C LYS A 23 12.35 -2.36 -17.04
N LEU A 24 11.33 -1.51 -16.90
CA LEU A 24 9.96 -1.85 -17.25
C LEU A 24 9.62 -1.55 -18.70
N VAL A 25 10.14 -0.47 -19.25
CA VAL A 25 9.95 -0.03 -20.63
C VAL A 25 11.31 0.19 -21.31
N PRO A 26 11.38 0.08 -22.63
CA PRO A 26 12.61 0.45 -23.36
C PRO A 26 12.94 1.93 -23.16
N GLN A 27 14.22 2.26 -22.99
CA GLN A 27 14.72 3.62 -23.04
C GLN A 27 14.75 4.11 -24.47
N ASP A 28 14.49 5.40 -24.65
CA ASP A 28 14.59 6.08 -25.94
C ASP A 28 15.74 7.09 -25.87
N PRO A 29 16.83 6.90 -26.65
CA PRO A 29 17.97 7.84 -26.63
C PRO A 29 17.61 9.26 -27.11
N SER A 30 16.43 9.45 -27.70
CA SER A 30 15.94 10.77 -28.13
C SER A 30 15.18 11.51 -27.02
N ASP A 31 14.90 10.87 -25.89
CA ASP A 31 14.29 11.52 -24.74
C ASP A 31 15.23 12.58 -24.15
N GLU A 32 14.69 13.74 -23.82
CA GLU A 32 15.44 14.78 -23.11
C GLU A 32 15.89 14.25 -21.73
N PRO A 33 17.21 14.27 -21.42
CA PRO A 33 17.70 13.75 -20.13
C PRO A 33 17.08 14.42 -18.92
N ALA A 34 16.96 13.70 -17.81
CA ALA A 34 16.40 14.21 -16.54
C ALA A 34 17.22 15.38 -15.95
N SER A 35 18.53 15.48 -16.27
CA SER A 35 19.38 16.63 -15.90
C SER A 35 18.82 17.96 -16.42
N VAL A 36 18.36 17.98 -17.67
CA VAL A 36 17.74 19.20 -18.28
C VAL A 36 16.42 19.53 -17.59
N LEU A 37 15.63 18.50 -17.24
CA LEU A 37 14.39 18.68 -16.47
C LEU A 37 14.66 19.29 -15.09
N LEU A 38 15.68 18.80 -14.37
CA LEU A 38 16.08 19.34 -13.07
C LEU A 38 16.59 20.78 -13.16
N GLU A 39 17.31 21.14 -14.22
CA GLU A 39 17.76 22.50 -14.42
C GLU A 39 16.58 23.46 -14.66
N ARG A 40 15.61 23.05 -15.48
CA ARG A 40 14.37 23.80 -15.70
C ARG A 40 13.60 24.04 -14.40
N ILE A 41 13.49 23.03 -13.52
CA ILE A 41 12.87 23.18 -12.21
C ILE A 41 13.63 24.19 -11.34
N ARG A 42 14.96 24.13 -11.32
CA ARG A 42 15.80 25.10 -10.58
C ARG A 42 15.55 26.54 -11.04
N GLU A 43 15.52 26.77 -12.34
CA GLU A 43 15.24 28.11 -12.89
C GLU A 43 13.79 28.56 -12.54
N GLN A 44 12.82 27.66 -12.62
CA GLN A 44 11.45 27.96 -12.23
C GLN A 44 11.35 28.32 -10.73
N LYS A 45 12.05 27.60 -9.84
CA LYS A 45 12.12 27.94 -8.40
C LYS A 45 12.74 29.32 -8.17
N LYS A 46 13.85 29.65 -8.84
CA LYS A 46 14.47 30.98 -8.76
C LYS A 46 13.50 32.08 -9.19
N GLN A 47 12.76 31.84 -10.26
CA GLN A 47 11.75 32.79 -10.74
C GLN A 47 10.60 32.95 -9.72
N MET A 48 10.10 31.87 -9.13
CA MET A 48 9.05 31.91 -8.09
C MET A 48 9.53 32.67 -6.84
N VAL A 49 10.81 32.60 -6.48
CA VAL A 49 11.39 33.40 -5.39
C VAL A 49 11.38 34.88 -5.75
N LYS A 50 11.77 35.27 -6.98
CA LYS A 50 11.72 36.66 -7.45
C LYS A 50 10.30 37.21 -7.45
N GLU A 51 9.30 36.38 -7.76
CA GLU A 51 7.87 36.72 -7.77
C GLU A 51 7.24 36.70 -6.38
N GLY A 52 7.99 36.35 -5.32
CA GLY A 52 7.47 36.24 -3.95
C GLY A 52 6.54 35.04 -3.71
N LYS A 53 6.43 34.11 -4.67
CA LYS A 53 5.61 32.88 -4.54
C LYS A 53 6.31 31.80 -3.72
N LEU A 54 7.64 31.81 -3.67
CA LEU A 54 8.49 31.00 -2.79
C LEU A 54 9.39 31.93 -1.97
N LYS A 55 9.74 31.49 -0.77
CA LYS A 55 10.71 32.19 0.06
C LYS A 55 12.12 31.67 -0.26
N ALA A 56 13.13 32.52 -0.23
CA ALA A 56 14.53 32.12 -0.45
C ALA A 56 14.96 30.95 0.46
N LYS A 57 14.43 30.87 1.68
CA LYS A 57 14.68 29.75 2.59
C LYS A 57 14.12 28.40 2.10
N ASP A 58 13.10 28.40 1.24
CA ASP A 58 12.45 27.16 0.78
C ASP A 58 13.33 26.45 -0.28
N ILE A 59 14.23 27.18 -0.97
CA ILE A 59 15.20 26.65 -1.91
C ILE A 59 16.62 26.56 -1.35
N LYS A 60 16.86 27.07 -0.13
CA LYS A 60 18.19 27.06 0.50
C LYS A 60 18.76 25.65 0.70
N ASN A 61 17.90 24.67 0.84
CA ASN A 61 18.28 23.26 1.07
C ASN A 61 18.19 22.42 -0.20
N ASP A 62 17.96 23.05 -1.37
CA ASP A 62 18.02 22.32 -2.64
C ASP A 62 19.46 21.94 -2.93
N THR A 63 19.66 20.70 -3.37
CA THR A 63 20.97 20.12 -3.64
C THR A 63 21.07 19.66 -5.09
N ILE A 64 22.27 19.39 -5.55
CA ILE A 64 22.55 18.82 -6.87
C ILE A 64 23.29 17.53 -6.66
N ILE A 65 22.72 16.42 -7.10
CA ILE A 65 23.39 15.13 -7.15
C ILE A 65 24.01 14.99 -8.54
N PHE A 66 25.25 14.54 -8.61
CA PHE A 66 25.98 14.35 -9.87
C PHE A 66 27.00 13.22 -9.72
N VAL A 67 27.43 12.66 -10.85
CA VAL A 67 28.49 11.65 -10.90
C VAL A 67 29.82 12.35 -11.15
N GLY A 68 30.83 12.05 -10.34
CA GLY A 68 32.19 12.58 -10.46
C GLY A 68 33.00 11.88 -11.55
N GLU A 69 34.21 12.35 -11.79
CA GLU A 69 35.15 11.74 -12.76
C GLU A 69 35.59 10.32 -12.35
N ASP A 70 35.46 10.00 -11.09
CA ASP A 70 35.72 8.67 -10.49
C ASP A 70 34.50 7.73 -10.54
N ASN A 71 33.42 8.12 -11.21
CA ASN A 71 32.13 7.44 -11.30
C ASN A 71 31.40 7.26 -9.97
N LEU A 72 31.75 8.02 -8.93
CA LEU A 72 31.02 8.03 -7.66
C LEU A 72 29.97 9.15 -7.62
N HIS A 73 28.93 8.96 -6.86
CA HIS A 73 27.87 9.96 -6.68
C HIS A 73 28.23 10.99 -5.61
N TYR A 74 28.04 12.25 -5.95
CA TYR A 74 28.29 13.39 -5.09
C TYR A 74 27.04 14.26 -4.96
N GLU A 75 26.84 14.84 -3.79
CA GLU A 75 25.79 15.82 -3.53
C GLU A 75 26.44 17.19 -3.23
N LYS A 76 26.09 18.19 -4.05
CA LYS A 76 26.50 19.57 -3.87
C LYS A 76 25.41 20.37 -3.20
N PHE A 77 25.75 21.03 -2.10
CA PHE A 77 24.85 21.85 -1.29
C PHE A 77 24.90 23.32 -1.75
N ALA A 78 23.90 24.11 -1.32
CA ALA A 78 23.80 25.54 -1.69
C ALA A 78 24.97 26.40 -1.17
N ASP A 79 25.61 26.00 -0.09
CA ASP A 79 26.82 26.66 0.47
C ASP A 79 28.10 26.31 -0.31
N GLY A 80 28.00 25.46 -1.34
CA GLY A 80 29.10 25.01 -2.16
C GLY A 80 29.82 23.76 -1.64
N THR A 81 29.47 23.24 -0.45
CA THR A 81 30.04 21.98 0.03
C THR A 81 29.64 20.82 -0.85
N VAL A 82 30.54 19.84 -0.98
CA VAL A 82 30.33 18.62 -1.75
C VAL A 82 30.59 17.42 -0.87
N LYS A 83 29.65 16.47 -0.85
CA LYS A 83 29.75 15.22 -0.10
C LYS A 83 29.64 14.03 -1.03
N CYS A 84 30.53 13.04 -0.89
CA CYS A 84 30.33 11.73 -1.53
C CYS A 84 29.15 11.02 -0.86
N ILE A 85 28.21 10.55 -1.67
CA ILE A 85 26.97 9.88 -1.22
C ILE A 85 26.81 8.49 -1.84
N GLU A 86 27.89 7.91 -2.38
CA GLU A 86 27.85 6.63 -3.09
C GLU A 86 27.21 5.51 -2.26
N GLU A 87 27.55 5.44 -0.98
CA GLU A 87 26.98 4.44 -0.06
C GLU A 87 25.49 4.66 0.27
N GLU A 88 24.96 5.87 -0.02
CA GLU A 88 23.57 6.24 0.20
C GLU A 88 22.69 5.98 -1.02
N ILE A 89 23.29 5.80 -2.22
CA ILE A 89 22.56 5.58 -3.47
C ILE A 89 21.97 4.16 -3.49
N PRO A 90 20.64 4.02 -3.62
CA PRO A 90 20.00 2.70 -3.49
C PRO A 90 20.34 1.72 -4.61
N PHE A 91 20.61 2.21 -5.82
CA PHE A 91 20.95 1.42 -7.02
C PHE A 91 21.38 2.31 -8.18
N GLU A 92 22.04 1.70 -9.16
CA GLU A 92 22.39 2.36 -10.41
C GLU A 92 21.15 2.66 -11.26
N VAL A 93 21.10 3.86 -11.82
CA VAL A 93 20.04 4.28 -12.75
C VAL A 93 20.52 4.23 -14.20
N PRO A 94 19.61 4.08 -15.18
CA PRO A 94 19.99 4.11 -16.61
C PRO A 94 20.54 5.46 -17.05
N GLU A 95 21.23 5.46 -18.19
CA GLU A 95 21.65 6.70 -18.87
C GLU A 95 20.44 7.62 -19.12
N GLY A 96 20.63 8.92 -18.91
CA GLY A 96 19.57 9.93 -19.04
C GLY A 96 18.66 10.06 -17.82
N TRP A 97 18.77 9.16 -16.82
CA TRP A 97 18.12 9.32 -15.52
C TRP A 97 19.03 10.05 -14.55
N GLU A 98 18.43 10.65 -13.53
CA GLU A 98 19.16 11.32 -12.46
C GLU A 98 18.65 10.93 -11.08
N TRP A 99 19.55 10.81 -10.12
CA TRP A 99 19.17 10.84 -8.72
C TRP A 99 18.90 12.26 -8.26
N THR A 100 17.83 12.48 -7.51
CA THR A 100 17.52 13.79 -6.93
C THR A 100 16.81 13.64 -5.59
N ARG A 101 16.62 14.73 -4.87
CA ARG A 101 15.82 14.76 -3.64
C ARG A 101 14.38 15.14 -3.94
N LEU A 102 13.41 14.57 -3.16
CA LEU A 102 11.99 14.94 -3.29
C LEU A 102 11.77 16.45 -3.15
N GLY A 103 12.53 17.11 -2.28
CA GLY A 103 12.48 18.56 -2.09
C GLY A 103 12.75 19.33 -3.37
N ASN A 104 13.66 18.83 -4.24
CA ASN A 104 13.97 19.47 -5.52
C ASN A 104 12.79 19.42 -6.50
N LEU A 105 11.97 18.34 -6.44
CA LEU A 105 10.84 18.09 -7.34
C LEU A 105 9.55 18.75 -6.87
N SER A 106 9.51 19.23 -5.62
CA SER A 106 8.28 19.72 -4.97
C SER A 106 8.20 21.25 -4.98
N SER A 107 7.09 21.78 -5.47
CA SER A 107 6.73 23.20 -5.35
C SER A 107 6.17 23.53 -3.95
N LEU A 108 5.65 22.52 -3.24
CA LEU A 108 5.10 22.67 -1.90
C LEU A 108 5.14 21.34 -1.13
N ILE A 109 5.63 21.38 0.10
CA ILE A 109 5.49 20.33 1.11
C ILE A 109 4.93 21.00 2.36
N GLN A 110 3.67 20.69 2.70
CA GLN A 110 2.90 21.44 3.70
C GLN A 110 2.08 20.51 4.58
N TYR A 111 2.08 20.80 5.89
CA TYR A 111 1.20 20.15 6.86
C TYR A 111 -0.25 20.62 6.70
N GLY A 112 -1.19 19.73 7.01
CA GLY A 112 -2.61 20.07 7.01
C GLY A 112 -3.05 20.84 8.27
N LEU A 113 -4.36 21.00 8.41
CA LEU A 113 -5.02 21.77 9.44
C LEU A 113 -5.25 20.95 10.71
N SER A 114 -5.17 21.61 11.87
CA SER A 114 -5.49 21.01 13.18
C SER A 114 -6.97 21.17 13.56
N ASN A 115 -7.84 21.37 12.56
CA ASN A 115 -9.27 21.51 12.75
C ASN A 115 -9.92 20.17 13.12
N SER A 116 -11.02 20.24 13.86
CA SER A 116 -11.86 19.08 14.18
C SER A 116 -12.73 18.67 12.99
N ALA A 117 -13.05 17.38 12.95
CA ALA A 117 -14.03 16.84 12.01
C ALA A 117 -15.45 17.13 12.53
N GLU A 118 -16.32 17.64 11.66
CA GLU A 118 -17.68 18.08 11.94
C GLU A 118 -18.66 17.35 11.01
N ALA A 119 -19.93 17.26 11.43
CA ALA A 119 -20.99 16.69 10.60
C ALA A 119 -21.37 17.60 9.42
N GLN A 120 -21.19 18.91 9.58
CA GLN A 120 -21.45 19.94 8.57
C GLN A 120 -20.32 20.99 8.64
N GLY A 121 -20.05 21.67 7.54
CA GLY A 121 -18.99 22.67 7.47
C GLY A 121 -18.80 23.19 6.06
N THR A 122 -17.80 24.05 5.87
CA THR A 122 -17.52 24.70 4.58
C THR A 122 -16.74 23.82 3.62
N HIS A 123 -15.91 22.92 4.14
CA HIS A 123 -14.99 22.09 3.34
C HIS A 123 -15.00 20.65 3.83
N ARG A 124 -14.67 19.68 2.96
CA ARG A 124 -14.37 18.31 3.39
C ARG A 124 -12.98 18.26 4.04
N LEU A 125 -12.84 17.58 5.18
CA LEU A 125 -11.57 17.39 5.88
C LEU A 125 -11.05 15.99 5.66
N LEU A 126 -10.14 15.81 4.71
CA LEU A 126 -9.49 14.51 4.46
C LEU A 126 -8.62 14.12 5.64
N ARG A 127 -8.89 12.94 6.21
CA ARG A 127 -8.11 12.35 7.29
C ARG A 127 -7.42 11.08 6.82
N ILE A 128 -6.44 10.62 7.59
CA ILE A 128 -5.74 9.36 7.34
C ILE A 128 -6.69 8.15 7.30
N THR A 129 -7.73 8.18 8.14
CA THR A 129 -8.75 7.11 8.26
C THR A 129 -9.68 7.05 7.06
N ASP A 130 -9.80 8.11 6.29
CA ASP A 130 -10.66 8.19 5.11
C ASP A 130 -9.98 7.56 3.87
N ILE A 131 -8.66 7.29 3.96
CA ILE A 131 -7.87 6.67 2.90
C ILE A 131 -7.83 5.15 3.15
N GLN A 132 -8.58 4.40 2.35
CA GLN A 132 -8.66 2.94 2.44
C GLN A 132 -8.24 2.32 1.10
N ASP A 133 -7.25 1.42 1.14
CA ASP A 133 -6.70 0.74 -0.04
C ASP A 133 -6.33 1.66 -1.21
N GLY A 134 -5.75 2.84 -0.88
CA GLY A 134 -5.38 3.85 -1.87
C GLY A 134 -6.56 4.58 -2.52
N LYS A 135 -7.73 4.56 -1.90
CA LYS A 135 -8.96 5.23 -2.36
C LYS A 135 -9.60 6.03 -1.25
N VAL A 136 -10.42 7.01 -1.64
CA VAL A 136 -11.22 7.83 -0.74
C VAL A 136 -12.67 7.82 -1.21
N ASN A 137 -13.60 7.45 -0.33
CA ASN A 137 -15.01 7.71 -0.57
C ASN A 137 -15.33 9.15 -0.11
N TRP A 138 -15.26 10.10 -1.01
CA TRP A 138 -15.44 11.51 -0.73
C TRP A 138 -16.78 11.87 -0.10
N LYS A 139 -17.82 11.04 -0.27
CA LYS A 139 -19.13 11.25 0.35
C LYS A 139 -19.10 11.04 1.86
N ASP A 140 -18.21 10.17 2.34
CA ASP A 140 -18.08 9.81 3.75
C ASP A 140 -17.03 10.66 4.48
N VAL A 141 -16.22 11.45 3.74
CA VAL A 141 -15.24 12.36 4.34
C VAL A 141 -15.99 13.44 5.14
N PRO A 142 -15.67 13.63 6.44
CA PRO A 142 -16.36 14.62 7.27
C PRO A 142 -16.08 16.05 6.80
N PHE A 143 -16.84 16.97 7.36
CA PHE A 143 -16.65 18.40 7.12
C PHE A 143 -15.73 19.03 8.16
N THR A 144 -15.36 20.27 7.90
CA THR A 144 -14.77 21.21 8.83
C THR A 144 -15.10 22.63 8.37
N THR A 145 -15.09 23.56 9.30
CA THR A 145 -15.26 24.99 8.99
C THR A 145 -13.90 25.67 8.99
N VAL A 146 -13.51 26.24 7.85
CA VAL A 146 -12.24 26.96 7.67
C VAL A 146 -12.46 28.30 7.04
N GLU A 147 -11.95 29.34 7.70
CA GLU A 147 -11.76 30.67 7.12
C GLU A 147 -10.39 30.71 6.41
N ASN A 148 -10.31 31.29 5.22
CA ASN A 148 -9.07 31.40 4.42
C ASN A 148 -8.45 30.03 4.06
N ALA A 149 -9.27 29.15 3.48
CA ALA A 149 -8.87 27.78 3.13
C ALA A 149 -7.90 27.69 1.93
N GLU A 150 -7.71 28.76 1.16
CA GLU A 150 -7.02 28.77 -0.17
C GLU A 150 -5.65 28.09 -0.13
N ASN A 151 -4.90 28.30 0.95
CA ASN A 151 -3.58 27.71 1.13
C ASN A 151 -3.60 26.21 1.45
N TYR A 152 -4.76 25.68 1.85
CA TYR A 152 -4.91 24.29 2.28
C TYR A 152 -5.81 23.48 1.34
N LEU A 153 -6.38 24.10 0.31
CA LEU A 153 -7.20 23.39 -0.67
C LEU A 153 -6.36 22.33 -1.38
N LEU A 154 -6.86 21.09 -1.35
CA LEU A 154 -6.34 20.02 -2.19
C LEU A 154 -6.64 20.32 -3.65
N ARG A 155 -5.78 19.83 -4.52
CA ARG A 155 -5.95 19.88 -5.97
C ARG A 155 -5.73 18.49 -6.54
N LYS A 156 -6.27 18.26 -7.72
CA LYS A 156 -5.90 17.08 -8.49
C LYS A 156 -4.38 17.04 -8.62
N ASP A 157 -3.82 15.84 -8.59
CA ASP A 157 -2.39 15.55 -8.66
C ASP A 157 -1.56 15.93 -7.40
N ASP A 158 -2.19 16.47 -6.34
CA ASP A 158 -1.55 16.52 -5.04
C ASP A 158 -1.34 15.09 -4.50
N ILE A 159 -0.22 14.85 -3.82
CA ILE A 159 0.01 13.61 -3.08
C ILE A 159 -0.08 13.95 -1.59
N VAL A 160 -0.90 13.21 -0.83
CA VAL A 160 -0.96 13.35 0.62
C VAL A 160 -0.25 12.18 1.27
N PHE A 161 0.54 12.46 2.28
CA PHE A 161 1.43 11.54 2.99
C PHE A 161 1.02 11.45 4.46
N ALA A 162 0.87 10.25 4.97
CA ALA A 162 0.58 9.98 6.37
C ALA A 162 1.87 10.06 7.21
N ARG A 163 1.95 11.06 8.12
CA ARG A 163 3.19 11.36 8.85
C ARG A 163 3.34 10.65 10.18
N THR A 164 2.28 10.09 10.77
CA THR A 164 2.29 9.60 12.16
C THR A 164 1.62 8.24 12.32
N GLY A 165 2.04 7.51 13.37
CA GLY A 165 1.44 6.26 13.82
C GLY A 165 1.70 5.07 12.89
N ALA A 166 0.89 4.02 13.00
CA ALA A 166 1.01 2.78 12.22
C ALA A 166 0.84 2.96 10.70
N THR A 167 0.43 4.16 10.26
CA THR A 167 0.20 4.49 8.85
C THR A 167 1.32 5.35 8.25
N VAL A 168 2.37 5.68 9.01
CA VAL A 168 3.52 6.45 8.50
C VAL A 168 4.01 5.86 7.19
N GLY A 169 4.25 6.72 6.23
CA GLY A 169 4.68 6.32 4.89
C GLY A 169 3.56 6.03 3.90
N LYS A 170 2.34 5.74 4.34
CA LYS A 170 1.22 5.59 3.39
C LYS A 170 0.94 6.91 2.68
N SER A 171 0.75 6.83 1.38
CA SER A 171 0.46 7.99 0.53
C SER A 171 -0.81 7.77 -0.27
N PHE A 172 -1.42 8.86 -0.73
CA PHE A 172 -2.59 8.86 -1.59
C PHE A 172 -2.42 9.94 -2.66
N LEU A 173 -2.59 9.57 -3.92
CA LEU A 173 -2.62 10.49 -5.05
C LEU A 173 -4.07 10.97 -5.27
N VAL A 174 -4.28 12.27 -5.22
CA VAL A 174 -5.59 12.90 -5.46
C VAL A 174 -5.89 12.88 -6.95
N THR A 175 -6.59 11.86 -7.43
CA THR A 175 -6.99 11.72 -8.85
C THR A 175 -8.31 12.41 -9.14
N GLU A 176 -9.21 12.39 -8.16
CA GLU A 176 -10.55 13.00 -8.26
C GLU A 176 -10.82 13.83 -7.00
N LEU A 177 -11.47 14.96 -7.17
CA LEU A 177 -11.81 15.88 -6.10
C LEU A 177 -13.20 16.48 -6.34
N PRO A 178 -14.27 15.74 -6.02
CA PRO A 178 -15.64 16.18 -6.32
C PRO A 178 -16.16 17.30 -5.41
N PHE A 179 -15.43 17.59 -4.32
CA PHE A 179 -15.79 18.62 -3.34
C PHE A 179 -14.55 19.45 -2.97
N GLU A 180 -14.75 20.71 -2.64
CA GLU A 180 -13.69 21.52 -2.03
C GLU A 180 -13.24 20.88 -0.72
N SER A 181 -11.97 20.54 -0.65
CA SER A 181 -11.42 19.73 0.42
C SER A 181 -10.11 20.27 0.93
N VAL A 182 -9.95 20.21 2.23
CA VAL A 182 -8.70 20.43 2.97
C VAL A 182 -8.26 19.11 3.61
N TYR A 183 -7.16 19.10 4.33
CA TYR A 183 -6.60 17.86 4.91
C TYR A 183 -6.10 18.10 6.33
N ALA A 184 -6.20 17.08 7.16
CA ALA A 184 -5.85 17.11 8.57
C ALA A 184 -4.32 17.18 8.80
N SER A 185 -3.89 17.72 9.93
CA SER A 185 -2.49 17.93 10.32
C SER A 185 -1.64 16.65 10.40
N TYR A 186 -2.27 15.50 10.48
CA TYR A 186 -1.59 14.18 10.39
C TYR A 186 -1.20 13.80 8.96
N LEU A 187 -1.59 14.60 7.97
CA LEU A 187 -1.22 14.48 6.58
C LEU A 187 -0.27 15.60 6.19
N ILE A 188 0.68 15.29 5.30
CA ILE A 188 1.53 16.26 4.62
C ILE A 188 1.15 16.21 3.15
N ARG A 189 0.83 17.36 2.56
CA ARG A 189 0.60 17.52 1.13
C ARG A 189 1.93 17.76 0.42
N ILE A 190 2.15 17.02 -0.64
CA ILE A 190 3.25 17.18 -1.57
C ILE A 190 2.64 17.62 -2.90
N ARG A 191 3.03 18.79 -3.39
CA ARG A 191 2.70 19.29 -4.73
C ARG A 191 3.96 19.39 -5.55
N LEU A 192 3.95 18.77 -6.69
CA LEU A 192 5.09 18.74 -7.60
C LEU A 192 5.07 19.94 -8.53
N PHE A 193 6.17 20.15 -9.25
CA PHE A 193 6.17 20.99 -10.43
C PHE A 193 5.46 20.29 -11.59
N ASP A 194 4.79 21.04 -12.45
CA ASP A 194 3.95 20.51 -13.55
C ASP A 194 4.73 19.65 -14.56
N CYS A 195 6.04 19.77 -14.58
CA CYS A 195 6.93 18.98 -15.43
C CYS A 195 7.30 17.60 -14.85
N ILE A 196 6.76 17.23 -13.67
CA ILE A 196 6.95 15.92 -13.04
C ILE A 196 5.62 15.18 -13.05
N SER A 197 5.64 13.88 -13.40
CA SER A 197 4.46 13.03 -13.35
C SER A 197 4.11 12.66 -11.89
N PRO A 198 2.98 13.12 -11.33
CA PRO A 198 2.56 12.74 -9.99
C PRO A 198 2.30 11.24 -9.88
N SER A 199 1.80 10.61 -10.95
CA SER A 199 1.55 9.17 -11.00
C SER A 199 2.84 8.35 -10.96
N TYR A 200 3.94 8.84 -11.59
CA TYR A 200 5.25 8.18 -11.48
C TYR A 200 5.76 8.24 -10.04
N LEU A 201 5.72 9.42 -9.42
CA LEU A 201 6.15 9.56 -8.03
C LEU A 201 5.27 8.73 -7.07
N TYR A 202 3.97 8.63 -7.33
CA TYR A 202 3.09 7.77 -6.56
C TYR A 202 3.42 6.28 -6.69
N GLN A 203 3.86 5.82 -7.88
CA GLN A 203 4.38 4.46 -8.06
C GLN A 203 5.67 4.25 -7.26
N PHE A 204 6.59 5.23 -7.26
CA PHE A 204 7.77 5.20 -6.41
C PHE A 204 7.39 5.10 -4.92
N PHE A 205 6.43 5.87 -4.43
CA PHE A 205 5.96 5.82 -3.03
C PHE A 205 5.29 4.49 -2.62
N ASN A 206 5.04 3.61 -3.57
CA ASN A 206 4.56 2.24 -3.30
C ASN A 206 5.65 1.18 -3.49
N SER A 207 6.87 1.56 -3.88
CA SER A 207 8.00 0.66 -4.12
C SER A 207 8.72 0.26 -2.82
N TYR A 208 9.46 -0.84 -2.89
CA TYR A 208 10.30 -1.30 -1.78
C TYR A 208 11.39 -0.26 -1.43
N CYS A 209 12.05 0.32 -2.42
CA CYS A 209 13.09 1.35 -2.24
C CYS A 209 12.59 2.57 -1.44
N TYR A 210 11.33 3.00 -1.67
CA TYR A 210 10.72 4.05 -0.87
C TYR A 210 10.51 3.61 0.58
N TRP A 211 9.98 2.41 0.79
CA TRP A 211 9.69 1.91 2.14
C TRP A 211 10.94 1.69 2.98
N GLU A 212 12.07 1.28 2.38
CA GLU A 212 13.37 1.24 3.06
C GLU A 212 13.74 2.64 3.57
N GLN A 213 13.73 3.65 2.70
CA GLN A 213 14.08 5.02 3.07
C GLN A 213 13.15 5.60 4.15
N ILE A 214 11.84 5.32 4.11
CA ILE A 214 10.87 5.80 5.10
C ILE A 214 11.07 5.11 6.44
N THR A 215 11.38 3.83 6.45
CA THR A 215 11.63 3.07 7.68
C THR A 215 12.84 3.64 8.41
N ASP A 216 13.92 3.92 7.69
CA ASP A 216 15.15 4.49 8.25
C ASP A 216 14.96 5.94 8.75
N LYS A 217 14.13 6.73 8.06
CA LYS A 217 13.84 8.13 8.42
C LYS A 217 12.72 8.30 9.46
N SER A 218 12.02 7.22 9.81
CA SER A 218 10.95 7.26 10.81
C SER A 218 11.52 7.15 12.22
N VAL A 219 11.43 8.21 12.98
CA VAL A 219 11.94 8.28 14.37
C VAL A 219 10.80 8.09 15.37
N GLY A 220 11.04 7.29 16.41
CA GLY A 220 10.15 7.13 17.56
C GLY A 220 9.83 5.67 17.89
N VAL A 221 10.13 5.28 19.14
CA VAL A 221 9.75 3.96 19.69
C VAL A 221 8.29 4.05 20.15
N GLY A 222 7.39 3.32 19.48
CA GLY A 222 5.95 3.26 19.80
C GLY A 222 5.05 4.14 18.92
N GLN A 223 5.49 5.30 18.44
CA GLN A 223 4.75 6.12 17.48
C GLN A 223 5.68 6.72 16.42
N PRO A 224 6.00 5.98 15.36
CA PRO A 224 6.85 6.48 14.28
C PRO A 224 6.31 7.81 13.71
N ASN A 225 7.21 8.73 13.38
CA ASN A 225 6.87 10.02 12.80
C ASN A 225 7.88 10.39 11.71
N CYS A 226 7.38 10.75 10.53
CA CYS A 226 8.17 11.30 9.46
C CYS A 226 7.73 12.74 9.19
N ASN A 227 8.66 13.67 9.27
CA ASN A 227 8.37 15.09 9.10
C ASN A 227 8.64 15.58 7.67
N GLY A 228 8.23 16.81 7.37
CA GLY A 228 8.41 17.40 6.03
C GLY A 228 9.89 17.57 5.63
N THR A 229 10.82 17.72 6.58
CA THR A 229 12.26 17.79 6.29
C THR A 229 12.76 16.42 5.84
N SER A 230 12.46 15.38 6.61
CA SER A 230 12.82 13.99 6.24
C SER A 230 12.22 13.57 4.89
N LEU A 231 11.01 14.05 4.56
CA LEU A 231 10.41 13.82 3.23
C LEU A 231 11.20 14.48 2.11
N LYS A 232 11.66 15.73 2.30
CA LYS A 232 12.44 16.46 1.31
C LYS A 232 13.75 15.74 0.95
N GLU A 233 14.32 15.00 1.88
CA GLU A 233 15.57 14.27 1.76
C GLU A 233 15.45 12.89 1.08
N LEU A 234 14.25 12.45 0.69
CA LEU A 234 14.09 11.18 0.00
C LEU A 234 14.80 11.20 -1.35
N PHE A 235 15.58 10.17 -1.63
CA PHE A 235 16.17 9.93 -2.93
C PHE A 235 15.13 9.46 -3.93
N ILE A 236 15.02 10.15 -5.05
CA ILE A 236 14.09 9.85 -6.13
C ILE A 236 14.88 9.53 -7.40
N PRO A 237 14.73 8.35 -7.99
CA PRO A 237 15.27 8.06 -9.32
C PRO A 237 14.36 8.73 -10.35
N LEU A 238 14.87 9.74 -11.04
CA LEU A 238 14.09 10.56 -11.95
C LEU A 238 14.37 10.19 -13.41
N PRO A 239 13.40 9.60 -14.14
CA PRO A 239 13.50 9.38 -15.57
C PRO A 239 13.26 10.64 -16.39
N PRO A 240 13.67 10.67 -17.67
CA PRO A 240 13.17 11.61 -18.64
C PRO A 240 11.66 11.74 -18.63
N LEU A 241 11.10 12.94 -18.83
CA LEU A 241 9.66 13.17 -18.73
C LEU A 241 8.83 12.26 -19.67
N HIS A 242 9.32 12.04 -20.89
CA HIS A 242 8.63 11.15 -21.83
C HIS A 242 8.67 9.70 -21.39
N GLU A 243 9.75 9.27 -20.75
CA GLU A 243 9.83 7.92 -20.16
C GLU A 243 8.89 7.76 -18.95
N GLN A 244 8.76 8.78 -18.06
CA GLN A 244 7.73 8.76 -17.01
C GLN A 244 6.33 8.48 -17.58
N LYS A 245 6.00 9.11 -18.73
CA LYS A 245 4.71 8.92 -19.43
C LYS A 245 4.55 7.51 -20.04
N ARG A 246 5.63 6.80 -20.35
CA ARG A 246 5.61 5.39 -20.81
C ARG A 246 5.57 4.41 -19.64
N ILE A 247 6.31 4.67 -18.57
CA ILE A 247 6.38 3.82 -17.38
C ILE A 247 5.00 3.72 -16.71
N VAL A 248 4.32 4.85 -16.50
CA VAL A 248 3.06 4.92 -15.74
C VAL A 248 1.98 3.99 -16.30
N PRO A 249 1.60 4.06 -17.59
CA PRO A 249 0.57 3.17 -18.12
C PRO A 249 1.02 1.70 -18.16
N ALA A 250 2.31 1.42 -18.43
CA ALA A 250 2.83 0.06 -18.44
C ALA A 250 2.75 -0.58 -17.03
N ALA A 251 3.20 0.13 -16.01
CA ALA A 251 3.11 -0.34 -14.63
C ALA A 251 1.65 -0.51 -14.20
N ASN A 252 0.76 0.45 -14.50
CA ASN A 252 -0.66 0.38 -14.14
C ASN A 252 -1.36 -0.82 -14.81
N ALA A 253 -1.03 -1.13 -16.06
CA ALA A 253 -1.57 -2.31 -16.74
C ALA A 253 -1.16 -3.60 -16.02
N LEU A 254 0.11 -3.76 -15.68
CA LEU A 254 0.61 -4.94 -14.98
C LEU A 254 0.06 -5.04 -13.55
N LEU A 255 -0.03 -3.93 -12.82
CA LEU A 255 -0.61 -3.88 -11.47
C LEU A 255 -2.12 -4.24 -11.50
N LYS A 256 -2.85 -3.85 -12.57
CA LYS A 256 -4.23 -4.27 -12.79
C LYS A 256 -4.33 -5.78 -12.98
N TYR A 257 -3.47 -6.39 -13.79
CA TYR A 257 -3.45 -7.86 -13.94
C TYR A 257 -3.14 -8.56 -12.61
N ALA A 258 -2.20 -8.05 -11.82
CA ALA A 258 -1.93 -8.58 -10.49
C ALA A 258 -3.17 -8.53 -9.58
N SER A 259 -3.98 -7.46 -9.67
CA SER A 259 -5.24 -7.33 -8.93
C SER A 259 -6.29 -8.33 -9.38
N VAL A 260 -6.41 -8.57 -10.69
CA VAL A 260 -7.35 -9.57 -11.25
C VAL A 260 -6.97 -10.97 -10.74
N ILE A 261 -5.69 -11.35 -10.83
CA ILE A 261 -5.20 -12.64 -10.33
C ILE A 261 -5.53 -12.82 -8.85
N GLU A 262 -5.36 -11.79 -8.04
CA GLU A 262 -5.66 -11.81 -6.60
C GLU A 262 -7.17 -12.03 -6.34
N SER A 263 -8.03 -11.31 -7.06
CA SER A 263 -9.49 -11.44 -6.97
C SER A 263 -9.99 -12.82 -7.39
N GLU A 264 -9.52 -13.34 -8.53
CA GLU A 264 -9.91 -14.66 -9.03
C GLU A 264 -9.44 -15.78 -8.09
N ARG A 265 -8.25 -15.62 -7.50
CA ARG A 265 -7.75 -16.56 -6.49
C ARG A 265 -8.63 -16.58 -5.24
N ALA A 266 -9.08 -15.41 -4.75
CA ALA A 266 -9.98 -15.34 -3.61
C ALA A 266 -11.32 -16.03 -3.92
N SER A 267 -11.89 -15.79 -5.07
CA SER A 267 -13.13 -16.42 -5.54
C SER A 267 -12.98 -17.94 -5.67
N LEU A 268 -11.87 -18.44 -6.23
CA LEU A 268 -11.58 -19.86 -6.31
C LEU A 268 -11.48 -20.52 -4.95
N GLN A 269 -10.82 -19.86 -3.98
CA GLN A 269 -10.72 -20.36 -2.61
C GLN A 269 -12.08 -20.47 -1.94
N GLU A 270 -12.97 -19.53 -2.17
CA GLU A 270 -14.36 -19.57 -1.67
C GLU A 270 -15.13 -20.76 -2.26
N ILE A 271 -15.04 -20.98 -3.59
CA ILE A 271 -15.67 -22.13 -4.26
C ILE A 271 -15.14 -23.45 -3.70
N ILE A 272 -13.83 -23.56 -3.49
CA ILE A 272 -13.21 -24.75 -2.88
C ILE A 272 -13.77 -25.00 -1.46
N ASN A 273 -13.93 -23.96 -0.65
CA ASN A 273 -14.47 -24.08 0.69
C ASN A 273 -15.94 -24.53 0.69
N LEU A 274 -16.74 -23.95 -0.23
CA LEU A 274 -18.13 -24.37 -0.43
C LEU A 274 -18.23 -25.83 -0.89
N ALA A 275 -17.40 -26.25 -1.83
CA ALA A 275 -17.34 -27.63 -2.30
C ALA A 275 -16.98 -28.61 -1.15
N LYS A 276 -15.97 -28.28 -0.35
CA LYS A 276 -15.61 -29.07 0.83
C LYS A 276 -16.76 -29.20 1.83
N SER A 277 -17.44 -28.09 2.16
CA SER A 277 -18.61 -28.09 3.03
C SER A 277 -19.73 -28.96 2.48
N LYS A 278 -19.99 -28.91 1.17
CA LYS A 278 -21.01 -29.71 0.52
C LYS A 278 -20.68 -31.21 0.53
N ILE A 279 -19.42 -31.56 0.30
CA ILE A 279 -18.94 -32.95 0.39
C ILE A 279 -19.16 -33.50 1.81
N LEU A 280 -18.79 -32.72 2.83
CA LEU A 280 -18.98 -33.12 4.24
C LEU A 280 -20.47 -33.26 4.59
N ASP A 281 -21.33 -32.34 4.14
CA ASP A 281 -22.81 -32.45 4.36
C ASP A 281 -23.36 -33.71 3.70
N LEU A 282 -22.95 -34.03 2.47
CA LEU A 282 -23.35 -35.25 1.78
C LEU A 282 -22.86 -36.51 2.51
N ALA A 283 -21.63 -36.49 3.04
CA ALA A 283 -21.08 -37.61 3.82
C ALA A 283 -21.86 -37.86 5.09
N ILE A 284 -22.10 -36.79 5.89
CA ILE A 284 -22.86 -36.88 7.15
C ILE A 284 -24.32 -37.39 6.94
N ARG A 285 -24.92 -37.00 5.81
CA ARG A 285 -26.29 -37.43 5.44
C ARG A 285 -26.33 -38.79 4.77
N GLY A 286 -25.23 -39.50 4.66
CA GLY A 286 -25.17 -40.82 3.98
C GLY A 286 -25.50 -40.74 2.48
N LYS A 287 -25.27 -39.58 1.83
CA LYS A 287 -25.57 -39.33 0.41
C LYS A 287 -24.31 -39.31 -0.45
N LEU A 288 -23.13 -39.41 0.15
CA LEU A 288 -21.85 -39.36 -0.61
C LEU A 288 -21.51 -40.72 -1.21
N VAL A 289 -21.77 -41.81 -0.46
CA VAL A 289 -21.58 -43.19 -0.89
C VAL A 289 -22.91 -43.91 -0.77
N PRO A 290 -23.34 -44.71 -1.76
CA PRO A 290 -24.52 -45.54 -1.65
C PRO A 290 -24.39 -46.47 -0.47
N PRO A 291 -25.43 -46.65 0.36
CA PRO A 291 -25.43 -47.66 1.42
C PRO A 291 -25.26 -49.08 0.86
N ASP A 292 -24.38 -49.88 1.45
CA ASP A 292 -24.27 -51.31 1.12
C ASP A 292 -25.26 -52.07 1.97
N PRO A 293 -26.18 -52.85 1.37
CA PRO A 293 -27.12 -53.68 2.11
C PRO A 293 -26.48 -54.75 3.01
N ASN A 294 -25.21 -55.06 2.77
CA ASN A 294 -24.44 -56.02 3.58
C ASN A 294 -23.71 -55.39 4.77
N ASP A 295 -23.70 -54.06 4.85
CA ASP A 295 -23.08 -53.37 5.98
C ASP A 295 -23.85 -53.69 7.30
N GLU A 296 -23.08 -53.92 8.36
CA GLU A 296 -23.64 -54.08 9.69
C GLU A 296 -24.37 -52.78 10.14
N PRO A 297 -25.61 -52.88 10.61
CA PRO A 297 -26.35 -51.70 11.10
C PRO A 297 -25.63 -51.00 12.25
N ALA A 298 -25.67 -49.66 12.27
CA ALA A 298 -25.02 -48.82 13.30
C ALA A 298 -25.52 -49.15 14.71
N SER A 299 -26.74 -49.68 14.88
CA SER A 299 -27.30 -50.16 16.17
C SER A 299 -26.41 -51.26 16.75
N VAL A 300 -25.96 -52.23 15.98
CA VAL A 300 -25.09 -53.33 16.43
C VAL A 300 -23.73 -52.82 16.86
N LEU A 301 -23.15 -51.83 16.11
CA LEU A 301 -21.92 -51.16 16.51
C LEU A 301 -22.09 -50.45 17.88
N LEU A 302 -23.20 -49.72 18.06
CA LEU A 302 -23.48 -49.02 19.31
C LEU A 302 -23.67 -49.98 20.49
N GLU A 303 -24.27 -51.17 20.29
CA GLU A 303 -24.36 -52.19 21.31
C GLU A 303 -23.01 -52.74 21.70
N ARG A 304 -22.11 -53.01 20.76
CA ARG A 304 -20.73 -53.43 21.03
C ARG A 304 -19.96 -52.35 21.83
N ILE A 305 -20.08 -51.11 21.46
CA ILE A 305 -19.43 -49.99 22.18
C ILE A 305 -19.98 -49.92 23.63
N ARG A 306 -21.26 -50.10 23.84
CA ARG A 306 -21.87 -50.13 25.19
C ARG A 306 -21.32 -51.31 26.02
N ALA A 307 -21.29 -52.51 25.45
CA ALA A 307 -20.76 -53.69 26.11
C ALA A 307 -19.28 -53.49 26.50
N GLU A 308 -18.47 -52.99 25.61
CA GLU A 308 -17.07 -52.71 25.89
C GLU A 308 -16.90 -51.64 26.98
N LYS A 309 -17.70 -50.59 26.95
CA LYS A 309 -17.70 -49.52 27.95
C LYS A 309 -18.06 -50.07 29.34
N GLU A 310 -19.08 -50.91 29.45
CA GLU A 310 -19.48 -51.56 30.73
C GLU A 310 -18.35 -52.48 31.26
N GLU A 311 -17.65 -53.19 30.36
CA GLU A 311 -16.51 -54.03 30.77
C GLU A 311 -15.34 -53.18 31.29
N LEU A 312 -15.06 -52.06 30.66
CA LEU A 312 -14.01 -51.12 31.11
C LEU A 312 -14.36 -50.46 32.45
N ILE A 313 -15.65 -50.19 32.69
CA ILE A 313 -16.16 -49.71 34.01
C ILE A 313 -15.98 -50.80 35.06
N ARG A 314 -16.33 -52.05 34.75
CA ARG A 314 -16.15 -53.20 35.66
C ARG A 314 -14.68 -53.43 36.02
N GLN A 315 -13.79 -53.21 35.08
CA GLN A 315 -12.35 -53.31 35.30
C GLN A 315 -11.75 -52.07 36.03
N GLY A 316 -12.58 -51.08 36.36
CA GLY A 316 -12.11 -49.84 37.02
C GLY A 316 -11.27 -48.93 36.16
N LYS A 317 -11.19 -49.18 34.83
CA LYS A 317 -10.39 -48.39 33.88
C LYS A 317 -11.04 -47.07 33.53
N ILE A 318 -12.39 -47.01 33.54
CA ILE A 318 -13.15 -45.77 33.32
C ILE A 318 -14.25 -45.66 34.39
N LYS A 319 -14.68 -44.44 34.70
CA LYS A 319 -15.77 -44.15 35.61
C LYS A 319 -17.10 -44.09 34.85
N ARG A 320 -18.20 -44.57 35.48
CA ARG A 320 -19.54 -44.42 34.91
C ARG A 320 -19.93 -42.96 34.82
N ASP A 321 -20.35 -42.53 33.64
CA ASP A 321 -20.93 -41.20 33.46
C ASP A 321 -22.36 -41.15 34.03
N LYS A 322 -22.64 -40.16 34.88
CA LYS A 322 -23.95 -39.94 35.49
C LYS A 322 -24.99 -39.35 34.53
N LYS A 323 -24.52 -38.84 33.34
CA LYS A 323 -25.39 -38.19 32.34
C LYS A 323 -25.41 -38.97 31.02
N GLU A 324 -25.17 -40.27 31.07
CA GLU A 324 -25.24 -41.11 29.88
C GLU A 324 -26.68 -41.13 29.34
N SER A 325 -26.83 -40.80 28.07
CA SER A 325 -28.09 -40.82 27.34
C SER A 325 -27.95 -41.63 26.06
N PHE A 326 -29.05 -42.11 25.56
CA PHE A 326 -29.11 -42.72 24.25
C PHE A 326 -30.29 -42.17 23.46
N ILE A 327 -30.07 -42.00 22.16
CA ILE A 327 -31.11 -41.52 21.25
C ILE A 327 -31.81 -42.74 20.65
N PHE A 328 -33.11 -42.76 20.69
CA PHE A 328 -33.92 -43.77 20.04
C PHE A 328 -35.07 -43.15 19.26
N ARG A 329 -35.59 -43.88 18.32
CA ARG A 329 -36.75 -43.48 17.54
C ARG A 329 -38.03 -44.09 18.16
N GLY A 330 -38.96 -43.25 18.53
CA GLY A 330 -40.26 -43.69 19.06
C GLY A 330 -41.22 -44.19 17.97
N ASP A 331 -42.35 -44.75 18.40
CA ASP A 331 -43.39 -45.29 17.50
C ASP A 331 -44.05 -44.21 16.64
N ASP A 332 -43.96 -42.95 17.06
CA ASP A 332 -44.40 -41.76 16.34
C ASP A 332 -43.38 -41.26 15.31
N ASN A 333 -42.31 -42.02 15.09
CA ASN A 333 -41.17 -41.63 14.22
C ASN A 333 -40.35 -40.43 14.71
N SER A 334 -40.59 -39.91 15.92
CA SER A 334 -39.78 -38.85 16.54
C SER A 334 -38.55 -39.42 17.25
N TYR A 335 -37.48 -38.59 17.38
CA TYR A 335 -36.29 -38.95 18.13
C TYR A 335 -36.40 -38.44 19.58
N TYR A 336 -36.04 -39.28 20.51
CA TYR A 336 -36.04 -39.03 21.96
C TYR A 336 -34.66 -39.26 22.55
#